data_e9a1a3669af0cdeaf25a2c3440c427d2
#
_entry.id   e9a1a3669af0cdeaf25a2c3440c427d2
#
_cell.length_a   1.000
_cell.length_b   1.000
_cell.length_c   1.000
_cell.angle_alpha   90.00
_cell.angle_beta   90.00
_cell.angle_gamma   90.00
#
_symmetry.space_group_name_H-M   'P 1'
#
loop_
_entity.id
_entity.type
_entity.pdbx_description
1 polymer ?
#
loop_
_entity_poly.entity_id
_entity_poly.type
_entity_poly.pdbx_seq_one_letter_code
_entity_poly.pdbx_strand_id
1 'polypeptide(L)'
;KPALGQETTDGLLLMGLASMVITPMLFLVCKKMLTPKKGCESTAHRQAVVIAGFGHVGETIARILEHNFISFVIMDYDQTALDRANENSYPTILGDARDIEFLKRIKIYEAKVFLITFGHIATSADIVRALRRKFPDLSVCVQVRNYQETTPFMGLGAHLVVPESIESGMQMASVTLQCLGFSKEYSQKMAHFPSKPVFFGERL
;
A
#
# COMPACT_ATOMS: atom_id res chain seq x y z
N LYS A 1 69.98 0.68 15.10
CA LYS A 1 68.49 0.72 14.88
C LYS A 1 68.12 2.16 14.83
N PRO A 2 67.59 2.73 13.75
CA PRO A 2 67.12 4.12 13.71
C PRO A 2 65.86 4.21 14.60
N ALA A 3 65.93 5.02 15.64
CA ALA A 3 64.77 5.45 16.37
C ALA A 3 63.95 6.33 15.43
N LEU A 4 62.74 5.97 15.16
CA LEU A 4 61.78 6.83 14.49
C LEU A 4 61.69 8.12 15.31
N GLY A 5 62.03 9.25 14.68
CA GLY A 5 62.06 10.55 15.36
C GLY A 5 60.71 10.88 15.99
N GLN A 6 60.72 11.55 17.16
CA GLN A 6 59.51 11.95 17.86
C GLN A 6 58.52 12.67 16.99
N GLU A 7 58.96 13.47 16.03
CA GLU A 7 58.11 14.17 15.02
C GLU A 7 57.26 13.24 14.13
N THR A 8 57.83 12.05 13.76
CA THR A 8 57.09 11.08 12.93
C THR A 8 56.05 10.32 13.73
N THR A 9 56.29 10.10 15.03
CA THR A 9 55.35 9.44 15.96
C THR A 9 54.19 10.35 16.30
N ASP A 10 54.45 11.63 16.52
CA ASP A 10 53.41 12.63 16.80
C ASP A 10 52.54 12.88 15.58
N GLY A 11 53.11 12.87 14.37
CA GLY A 11 52.35 12.97 13.14
C GLY A 11 51.40 11.80 12.91
N LEU A 12 51.86 10.56 13.21
CA LEU A 12 51.02 9.36 13.10
C LEU A 12 49.86 9.36 14.12
N LEU A 13 50.13 9.82 15.36
CA LEU A 13 49.08 9.94 16.37
C LEU A 13 48.04 11.00 16.00
N LEU A 14 48.45 12.13 15.44
CA LEU A 14 47.53 13.17 14.95
C LEU A 14 46.66 12.68 13.79
N MET A 15 47.24 11.94 12.86
CA MET A 15 46.46 11.33 11.77
C MET A 15 45.46 10.30 12.29
N GLY A 16 45.82 9.49 13.25
CA GLY A 16 44.93 8.53 13.90
C GLY A 16 43.73 9.19 14.59
N LEU A 17 43.99 10.25 15.39
CA LEU A 17 42.96 11.03 16.06
C LEU A 17 42.03 11.75 15.05
N ALA A 18 42.58 12.34 14.00
CA ALA A 18 41.78 12.98 12.94
C ALA A 18 40.89 11.99 12.25
N SER A 19 41.37 10.78 11.94
CA SER A 19 40.59 9.70 11.32
C SER A 19 39.40 9.26 12.19
N MET A 20 39.61 9.18 13.54
CA MET A 20 38.56 8.80 14.50
C MET A 20 37.41 9.82 14.56
N VAL A 21 37.67 11.09 14.30
CA VAL A 21 36.66 12.15 14.28
C VAL A 21 36.00 12.30 12.89
N ILE A 22 36.79 12.17 11.85
CA ILE A 22 36.31 12.33 10.46
C ILE A 22 35.39 11.19 10.03
N THR A 23 35.69 9.94 10.45
CA THR A 23 34.92 8.75 10.06
C THR A 23 33.46 8.81 10.48
N PRO A 24 33.07 9.09 11.75
CA PRO A 24 31.67 9.20 12.12
C PRO A 24 30.96 10.41 11.48
N MET A 25 31.69 11.53 11.28
CA MET A 25 31.13 12.67 10.55
C MET A 25 30.84 12.34 9.10
N LEU A 26 31.76 11.67 8.42
CA LEU A 26 31.56 11.19 7.04
C LEU A 26 30.41 10.19 6.96
N PHE A 27 30.31 9.28 7.93
CA PHE A 27 29.20 8.32 8.01
C PHE A 27 27.84 9.02 8.19
N LEU A 28 27.76 10.05 9.05
CA LEU A 28 26.54 10.85 9.23
C LEU A 28 26.17 11.63 7.96
N VAL A 29 27.15 12.19 7.27
CA VAL A 29 26.94 12.89 6.01
C VAL A 29 26.52 11.91 4.91
N CYS A 30 27.19 10.76 4.79
CA CYS A 30 26.82 9.70 3.84
C CYS A 30 25.45 9.13 4.16
N LYS A 31 25.11 8.88 5.42
CA LYS A 31 23.78 8.45 5.85
C LYS A 31 22.72 9.47 5.47
N LYS A 32 22.99 10.78 5.61
CA LYS A 32 22.08 11.87 5.23
C LYS A 32 21.97 12.02 3.70
N MET A 33 23.03 11.71 2.95
CA MET A 33 23.02 11.76 1.48
C MET A 33 22.49 10.46 0.85
N LEU A 34 22.73 9.31 1.51
CA LEU A 34 22.27 7.98 1.05
C LEU A 34 20.90 7.59 1.59
N THR A 35 20.35 8.30 2.60
CA THR A 35 18.90 8.22 2.78
C THR A 35 18.28 8.89 1.56
N PRO A 36 17.65 8.13 0.65
CA PRO A 36 16.89 8.79 -0.38
C PRO A 36 15.92 9.69 0.36
N LYS A 37 15.96 11.00 0.11
CA LYS A 37 14.80 11.84 0.34
C LYS A 37 13.71 11.11 -0.44
N LYS A 38 12.89 10.34 0.26
CA LYS A 38 11.63 9.86 -0.27
C LYS A 38 10.84 11.12 -0.60
N GLY A 39 11.17 11.69 -1.75
CA GLY A 39 10.40 12.73 -2.37
C GLY A 39 9.08 12.07 -2.72
N CYS A 40 8.09 12.36 -1.91
CA CYS A 40 6.70 11.94 -2.09
C CYS A 40 6.09 12.48 -3.40
N GLU A 41 6.88 13.12 -4.27
CA GLU A 41 6.34 13.90 -5.39
C GLU A 41 6.32 13.20 -6.74
N SER A 42 6.89 11.98 -6.87
CA SER A 42 7.02 11.40 -8.21
C SER A 42 6.39 10.02 -8.42
N THR A 43 5.90 9.36 -7.39
CA THR A 43 5.58 7.93 -7.48
C THR A 43 4.16 7.64 -8.00
N ALA A 44 3.18 8.50 -7.72
CA ALA A 44 1.81 8.30 -8.21
C ALA A 44 1.66 8.58 -9.73
N HIS A 45 2.56 9.35 -10.29
CA HIS A 45 2.55 9.80 -11.69
C HIS A 45 2.59 8.70 -12.78
N ARG A 46 2.86 7.45 -12.41
CA ARG A 46 2.92 6.31 -13.34
C ARG A 46 2.16 5.08 -12.86
N GLN A 47 1.48 5.17 -11.72
CA GLN A 47 0.86 4.00 -11.13
C GLN A 47 -0.60 3.88 -11.57
N ALA A 48 -0.94 2.73 -12.15
CA ALA A 48 -2.31 2.47 -12.56
C ALA A 48 -3.27 2.34 -11.37
N VAL A 49 -2.76 1.86 -10.22
CA VAL A 49 -3.55 1.54 -9.03
C VAL A 49 -2.92 2.15 -7.78
N VAL A 50 -3.75 2.77 -6.95
CA VAL A 50 -3.39 3.21 -5.61
C VAL A 50 -4.13 2.36 -4.58
N ILE A 51 -3.38 1.73 -3.67
CA ILE A 51 -3.92 0.91 -2.59
C ILE A 51 -3.82 1.74 -1.31
N ALA A 52 -4.95 2.22 -0.80
CA ALA A 52 -5.03 2.91 0.48
C ALA A 52 -5.31 1.89 1.61
N GLY A 53 -4.29 1.66 2.42
CA GLY A 53 -4.23 0.67 3.48
C GLY A 53 -3.37 -0.55 3.10
N PHE A 54 -2.40 -0.89 3.96
CA PHE A 54 -1.57 -2.09 3.78
C PHE A 54 -1.80 -3.09 4.92
N GLY A 55 -3.09 -3.43 5.09
CA GLY A 55 -3.51 -4.58 5.89
C GLY A 55 -3.46 -5.87 5.07
N HIS A 56 -4.08 -6.93 5.58
CA HIS A 56 -4.10 -8.25 4.94
C HIS A 56 -4.65 -8.23 3.49
N VAL A 57 -5.73 -7.49 3.27
CA VAL A 57 -6.34 -7.39 1.94
C VAL A 57 -5.47 -6.56 0.99
N GLY A 58 -4.96 -5.41 1.46
CA GLY A 58 -4.05 -4.57 0.67
C GLY A 58 -2.78 -5.31 0.25
N GLU A 59 -2.19 -6.09 1.15
CA GLU A 59 -1.04 -6.95 0.86
C GLU A 59 -1.37 -8.01 -0.19
N THR A 60 -2.51 -8.69 -0.06
CA THR A 60 -2.95 -9.70 -1.02
C THR A 60 -3.13 -9.10 -2.42
N ILE A 61 -3.77 -7.93 -2.51
CA ILE A 61 -3.97 -7.22 -3.78
C ILE A 61 -2.62 -6.81 -4.36
N ALA A 62 -1.72 -6.24 -3.56
CA ALA A 62 -0.39 -5.83 -4.02
C ALA A 62 0.38 -7.00 -4.65
N ARG A 63 0.37 -8.17 -4.01
CA ARG A 63 1.00 -9.39 -4.52
C ARG A 63 0.40 -9.86 -5.85
N ILE A 64 -0.92 -9.77 -5.99
CA ILE A 64 -1.61 -10.13 -7.24
C ILE A 64 -1.27 -9.14 -8.36
N LEU A 65 -1.26 -7.84 -8.07
CA LEU A 65 -0.90 -6.82 -9.05
C LEU A 65 0.55 -6.95 -9.51
N GLU A 66 1.48 -7.20 -8.58
CA GLU A 66 2.88 -7.47 -8.88
C GLU A 66 3.03 -8.68 -9.81
N HIS A 67 2.37 -9.79 -9.48
CA HIS A 67 2.43 -11.01 -10.29
C HIS A 67 1.92 -10.80 -11.73
N ASN A 68 0.99 -9.88 -11.91
CA ASN A 68 0.43 -9.51 -13.22
C ASN A 68 1.13 -8.31 -13.86
N PHE A 69 2.26 -7.85 -13.33
CA PHE A 69 3.04 -6.70 -13.84
C PHE A 69 2.22 -5.41 -13.95
N ILE A 70 1.23 -5.24 -13.07
CA ILE A 70 0.41 -4.03 -13.00
C ILE A 70 1.10 -3.05 -12.04
N SER A 71 1.34 -1.83 -12.51
CA SER A 71 1.95 -0.80 -11.68
C SER A 71 0.99 -0.32 -10.59
N PHE A 72 1.46 -0.27 -9.35
CA PHE A 72 0.68 0.19 -8.20
C PHE A 72 1.56 0.94 -7.21
N VAL A 73 0.92 1.64 -6.30
CA VAL A 73 1.56 2.25 -5.13
C VAL A 73 0.70 2.02 -3.90
N ILE A 74 1.36 1.77 -2.78
CA ILE A 74 0.73 1.60 -1.48
C ILE A 74 0.77 2.91 -0.73
N MET A 75 -0.38 3.35 -0.23
CA MET A 75 -0.52 4.52 0.62
C MET A 75 -1.03 4.09 1.99
N ASP A 76 -0.35 4.49 3.04
CA ASP A 76 -0.82 4.30 4.41
C ASP A 76 -0.38 5.49 5.29
N TYR A 77 -1.12 5.76 6.36
CA TYR A 77 -0.70 6.73 7.38
C TYR A 77 0.19 6.08 8.45
N ASP A 78 0.20 4.74 8.55
CA ASP A 78 1.01 3.98 9.50
C ASP A 78 2.36 3.61 8.87
N GLN A 79 3.43 4.15 9.45
CA GLN A 79 4.79 3.86 9.00
C GLN A 79 5.13 2.37 9.12
N THR A 80 4.61 1.67 10.12
CA THR A 80 4.90 0.23 10.32
C THR A 80 4.28 -0.63 9.20
N ALA A 81 3.12 -0.24 8.70
CA ALA A 81 2.51 -0.86 7.53
C ALA A 81 3.36 -0.65 6.27
N LEU A 82 3.87 0.58 6.08
CA LEU A 82 4.74 0.89 4.96
C LEU A 82 6.11 0.22 5.04
N ASP A 83 6.65 0.02 6.23
CA ASP A 83 7.92 -0.70 6.41
C ASP A 83 7.80 -2.15 5.96
N ARG A 84 6.69 -2.83 6.28
CA ARG A 84 6.37 -4.17 5.75
C ARG A 84 6.21 -4.18 4.22
N ALA A 85 5.61 -3.15 3.65
CA ALA A 85 5.51 -3.02 2.19
C ALA A 85 6.88 -2.81 1.54
N ASN A 86 7.75 -2.02 2.18
CA ASN A 86 9.12 -1.78 1.72
C ASN A 86 10.01 -3.04 1.80
N GLU A 87 9.78 -3.93 2.76
CA GLU A 87 10.47 -5.23 2.84
C GLU A 87 10.23 -6.07 1.57
N ASN A 88 9.04 -5.93 0.97
CA ASN A 88 8.71 -6.55 -0.31
C ASN A 88 9.10 -5.68 -1.52
N SER A 89 9.83 -4.58 -1.31
CA SER A 89 10.24 -3.62 -2.35
C SER A 89 9.07 -2.94 -3.07
N TYR A 90 7.89 -2.89 -2.47
CA TYR A 90 6.74 -2.20 -3.05
C TYR A 90 6.90 -0.67 -2.97
N PRO A 91 6.45 0.07 -3.98
CA PRO A 91 6.45 1.53 -3.92
C PRO A 91 5.43 2.02 -2.90
N THR A 92 5.87 2.90 -2.00
CA THR A 92 5.06 3.37 -0.87
C THR A 92 4.98 4.89 -0.79
N ILE A 93 3.86 5.37 -0.28
CA ILE A 93 3.61 6.78 0.03
C ILE A 93 3.09 6.86 1.47
N LEU A 94 3.80 7.58 2.34
CA LEU A 94 3.29 7.92 3.66
C LEU A 94 2.32 9.09 3.53
N GLY A 95 1.06 8.87 3.87
CA GLY A 95 0.06 9.91 3.81
C GLY A 95 -1.32 9.46 4.26
N ASP A 96 -2.16 10.45 4.55
CA ASP A 96 -3.54 10.22 4.94
C ASP A 96 -4.47 10.36 3.72
N ALA A 97 -5.20 9.30 3.40
CA ALA A 97 -6.17 9.28 2.30
C ALA A 97 -7.33 10.27 2.50
N ARG A 98 -7.52 10.82 3.71
CA ARG A 98 -8.50 11.88 4.02
C ARG A 98 -8.03 13.26 3.58
N ASP A 99 -6.73 13.47 3.44
CA ASP A 99 -6.17 14.77 3.01
C ASP A 99 -6.24 14.92 1.49
N ILE A 100 -7.30 15.56 1.03
CA ILE A 100 -7.54 15.79 -0.41
C ILE A 100 -6.48 16.69 -1.04
N GLU A 101 -5.92 17.65 -0.30
CA GLU A 101 -4.86 18.50 -0.82
C GLU A 101 -3.55 17.74 -0.97
N PHE A 102 -3.28 16.80 -0.05
CA PHE A 102 -2.19 15.85 -0.21
C PHE A 102 -2.40 14.96 -1.45
N LEU A 103 -3.60 14.39 -1.63
CA LEU A 103 -3.93 13.56 -2.80
C LEU A 103 -3.77 14.33 -4.12
N LYS A 104 -4.09 15.61 -4.16
CA LYS A 104 -3.84 16.47 -5.33
C LYS A 104 -2.36 16.66 -5.59
N ARG A 105 -1.55 16.90 -4.55
CA ARG A 105 -0.09 17.09 -4.68
C ARG A 105 0.59 15.85 -5.24
N ILE A 106 0.18 14.67 -4.84
CA ILE A 106 0.69 13.40 -5.38
C ILE A 106 0.05 13.01 -6.71
N LYS A 107 -0.83 13.88 -7.26
CA LYS A 107 -1.51 13.72 -8.55
C LYS A 107 -2.31 12.43 -8.67
N ILE A 108 -3.11 12.14 -7.64
CA ILE A 108 -3.93 10.93 -7.57
C ILE A 108 -4.87 10.76 -8.78
N TYR A 109 -5.25 11.87 -9.44
CA TYR A 109 -6.10 11.88 -10.63
C TYR A 109 -5.45 11.24 -11.87
N GLU A 110 -4.16 10.97 -11.85
CA GLU A 110 -3.46 10.24 -12.91
C GLU A 110 -3.56 8.71 -12.73
N ALA A 111 -3.96 8.24 -11.55
CA ALA A 111 -4.27 6.84 -11.32
C ALA A 111 -5.61 6.47 -11.96
N LYS A 112 -5.74 5.21 -12.38
CA LYS A 112 -6.99 4.69 -12.91
C LYS A 112 -7.93 4.22 -11.81
N VAL A 113 -7.37 3.63 -10.75
CA VAL A 113 -8.13 2.99 -9.68
C VAL A 113 -7.56 3.38 -8.32
N PHE A 114 -8.45 3.72 -7.39
CA PHE A 114 -8.16 3.94 -5.99
C PHE A 114 -8.88 2.90 -5.15
N LEU A 115 -8.11 2.07 -4.45
CA LEU A 115 -8.63 0.99 -3.61
C LEU A 115 -8.58 1.40 -2.15
N ILE A 116 -9.69 1.31 -1.44
CA ILE A 116 -9.80 1.51 0.00
C ILE A 116 -9.91 0.12 0.64
N THR A 117 -8.86 -0.31 1.34
CA THR A 117 -8.73 -1.67 1.88
C THR A 117 -8.69 -1.72 3.42
N PHE A 118 -9.12 -0.66 4.07
CA PHE A 118 -9.23 -0.63 5.53
C PHE A 118 -10.69 -0.59 5.98
N GLY A 119 -11.01 -1.35 7.04
CA GLY A 119 -12.39 -1.60 7.46
C GLY A 119 -13.04 -0.53 8.35
N HIS A 120 -12.63 0.74 8.26
CA HIS A 120 -13.24 1.81 9.07
C HIS A 120 -14.31 2.55 8.28
N ILE A 121 -15.57 2.12 8.43
CA ILE A 121 -16.72 2.53 7.60
C ILE A 121 -16.86 4.05 7.47
N ALA A 122 -16.86 4.78 8.61
CA ALA A 122 -17.04 6.22 8.60
C ALA A 122 -15.94 6.93 7.80
N THR A 123 -14.68 6.56 8.05
CA THR A 123 -13.52 7.12 7.34
C THR A 123 -13.57 6.80 5.84
N SER A 124 -13.86 5.55 5.48
CA SER A 124 -13.98 5.14 4.08
C SER A 124 -15.09 5.89 3.36
N ALA A 125 -16.24 6.11 4.01
CA ALA A 125 -17.36 6.85 3.44
C ALA A 125 -16.99 8.33 3.18
N ASP A 126 -16.27 8.97 4.11
CA ASP A 126 -15.81 10.35 3.93
C ASP A 126 -14.81 10.48 2.78
N ILE A 127 -13.88 9.51 2.67
CA ILE A 127 -12.92 9.47 1.57
C ILE A 127 -13.63 9.27 0.23
N VAL A 128 -14.55 8.31 0.11
CA VAL A 128 -15.32 8.07 -1.13
C VAL A 128 -16.04 9.35 -1.54
N ARG A 129 -16.77 9.99 -0.61
CA ARG A 129 -17.51 11.24 -0.87
C ARG A 129 -16.59 12.37 -1.34
N ALA A 130 -15.43 12.51 -0.71
CA ALA A 130 -14.44 13.52 -1.06
C ALA A 130 -13.80 13.25 -2.43
N LEU A 131 -13.40 12.00 -2.71
CA LEU A 131 -12.83 11.58 -3.99
C LEU A 131 -13.82 11.77 -5.14
N ARG A 132 -15.07 11.35 -4.97
CA ARG A 132 -16.10 11.50 -6.02
C ARG A 132 -16.38 12.96 -6.36
N ARG A 133 -16.36 13.84 -5.35
CA ARG A 133 -16.57 15.28 -5.56
C ARG A 133 -15.39 15.97 -6.27
N LYS A 134 -14.15 15.52 -6.01
CA LYS A 134 -12.94 16.19 -6.49
C LYS A 134 -12.31 15.51 -7.70
N PHE A 135 -12.48 14.22 -7.85
CA PHE A 135 -11.90 13.39 -8.91
C PHE A 135 -12.97 12.46 -9.51
N PRO A 136 -13.91 13.02 -10.27
CA PRO A 136 -15.07 12.27 -10.78
C PRO A 136 -14.72 11.12 -11.71
N ASP A 137 -13.59 11.18 -12.39
CA ASP A 137 -13.13 10.17 -13.34
C ASP A 137 -12.32 9.04 -12.69
N LEU A 138 -11.91 9.21 -11.42
CA LEU A 138 -11.15 8.20 -10.70
C LEU A 138 -12.08 7.05 -10.27
N SER A 139 -11.76 5.83 -10.68
CA SER A 139 -12.49 4.64 -10.22
C SER A 139 -12.18 4.34 -8.76
N VAL A 140 -13.18 4.41 -7.90
CA VAL A 140 -13.03 4.16 -6.45
C VAL A 140 -13.64 2.83 -6.09
N CYS A 141 -12.82 1.91 -5.56
CA CYS A 141 -13.23 0.61 -5.08
C CYS A 141 -13.05 0.55 -3.57
N VAL A 142 -14.02 -0.02 -2.87
CA VAL A 142 -14.04 -0.06 -1.40
C VAL A 142 -14.25 -1.47 -0.90
N GLN A 143 -13.41 -1.89 0.02
CA GLN A 143 -13.68 -3.06 0.84
C GLN A 143 -14.61 -2.68 2.00
N VAL A 144 -15.62 -3.49 2.24
CA VAL A 144 -16.51 -3.38 3.40
C VAL A 144 -16.53 -4.69 4.16
N ARG A 145 -16.92 -4.66 5.45
CA ARG A 145 -16.91 -5.88 6.29
C ARG A 145 -18.02 -6.83 5.93
N ASN A 146 -19.21 -6.29 5.68
CA ASN A 146 -20.38 -7.10 5.44
C ASN A 146 -21.25 -6.54 4.30
N TYR A 147 -22.19 -7.37 3.87
CA TYR A 147 -23.09 -7.05 2.77
C TYR A 147 -23.97 -5.81 3.00
N GLN A 148 -24.41 -5.58 4.24
CA GLN A 148 -25.32 -4.46 4.57
C GLN A 148 -24.67 -3.10 4.34
N GLU A 149 -23.35 -3.03 4.37
CA GLU A 149 -22.58 -1.83 4.15
C GLU A 149 -22.44 -1.48 2.64
N THR A 150 -22.79 -2.41 1.74
CA THR A 150 -22.60 -2.24 0.29
C THR A 150 -23.45 -1.11 -0.27
N THR A 151 -24.77 -1.14 0.01
CA THR A 151 -25.72 -0.15 -0.53
C THR A 151 -25.37 1.30 -0.16
N PRO A 152 -25.01 1.63 1.09
CA PRO A 152 -24.55 2.96 1.44
C PRO A 152 -23.37 3.45 0.62
N PHE A 153 -22.36 2.62 0.39
CA PHE A 153 -21.17 3.01 -0.38
C PHE A 153 -21.45 3.18 -1.88
N MET A 154 -22.33 2.37 -2.43
CA MET A 154 -22.82 2.56 -3.80
C MET A 154 -23.55 3.91 -3.95
N GLY A 155 -24.40 4.27 -2.96
CA GLY A 155 -25.07 5.56 -2.92
C GLY A 155 -24.12 6.74 -2.79
N LEU A 156 -22.93 6.57 -2.24
CA LEU A 156 -21.86 7.57 -2.19
C LEU A 156 -21.08 7.68 -3.51
N GLY A 157 -21.35 6.80 -4.48
CA GLY A 157 -20.71 6.80 -5.79
C GLY A 157 -19.43 5.94 -5.88
N ALA A 158 -19.23 4.97 -4.99
CA ALA A 158 -18.19 3.96 -5.19
C ALA A 158 -18.49 3.17 -6.48
N HIS A 159 -17.44 2.87 -7.26
CA HIS A 159 -17.59 2.09 -8.51
C HIS A 159 -17.71 0.60 -8.25
N LEU A 160 -17.05 0.15 -7.20
CA LEU A 160 -17.05 -1.25 -6.78
C LEU A 160 -17.05 -1.31 -5.26
N VAL A 161 -17.88 -2.18 -4.69
CA VAL A 161 -17.90 -2.47 -3.26
C VAL A 161 -17.81 -3.96 -3.04
N VAL A 162 -16.78 -4.39 -2.30
CA VAL A 162 -16.48 -5.80 -2.07
C VAL A 162 -16.63 -6.11 -0.58
N PRO A 163 -17.63 -6.93 -0.18
CA PRO A 163 -17.76 -7.37 1.19
C PRO A 163 -16.81 -8.53 1.50
N GLU A 164 -15.93 -8.34 2.49
CA GLU A 164 -14.95 -9.33 2.93
C GLU A 164 -15.61 -10.62 3.45
N SER A 165 -16.72 -10.50 4.17
CA SER A 165 -17.41 -11.65 4.76
C SER A 165 -17.96 -12.65 3.73
N ILE A 166 -18.31 -12.20 2.53
CA ILE A 166 -18.81 -13.07 1.48
C ILE A 166 -17.67 -13.92 0.92
N GLU A 167 -16.53 -13.31 0.59
CA GLU A 167 -15.38 -14.02 0.04
C GLU A 167 -14.87 -15.09 1.02
N SER A 168 -14.74 -14.74 2.30
CA SER A 168 -14.34 -15.68 3.35
C SER A 168 -15.35 -16.83 3.50
N GLY A 169 -16.64 -16.51 3.43
CA GLY A 169 -17.71 -17.52 3.48
C GLY A 169 -17.69 -18.48 2.31
N MET A 170 -17.49 -17.96 1.11
CA MET A 170 -17.40 -18.76 -0.12
C MET A 170 -16.19 -19.70 -0.09
N GLN A 171 -15.04 -19.19 0.37
CA GLN A 171 -13.85 -20.02 0.51
C GLN A 171 -14.04 -21.14 1.54
N MET A 172 -14.63 -20.83 2.71
CA MET A 172 -14.95 -21.83 3.73
C MET A 172 -15.90 -22.90 3.19
N ALA A 173 -16.97 -22.49 2.48
CA ALA A 173 -17.91 -23.42 1.87
C ALA A 173 -17.22 -24.33 0.84
N SER A 174 -16.36 -23.79 0.00
CA SER A 174 -15.59 -24.56 -0.98
C SER A 174 -14.71 -25.62 -0.33
N VAL A 175 -13.97 -25.25 0.72
CA VAL A 175 -13.12 -26.19 1.48
C VAL A 175 -13.98 -27.24 2.16
N THR A 176 -15.11 -26.86 2.76
CA THR A 176 -16.04 -27.82 3.41
C THR A 176 -16.55 -28.85 2.41
N LEU A 177 -16.95 -28.44 1.22
CA LEU A 177 -17.39 -29.38 0.17
C LEU A 177 -16.26 -30.35 -0.24
N GLN A 178 -15.01 -29.85 -0.33
CA GLN A 178 -13.88 -30.72 -0.62
C GLN A 178 -13.63 -31.73 0.49
N CYS A 179 -13.76 -31.35 1.76
CA CYS A 179 -13.67 -32.26 2.91
C CYS A 179 -14.77 -33.33 2.88
N LEU A 180 -15.92 -33.04 2.29
CA LEU A 180 -17.02 -34.01 2.08
C LEU A 180 -16.81 -34.91 0.84
N GLY A 181 -15.66 -34.76 0.14
CA GLY A 181 -15.30 -35.63 -0.99
C GLY A 181 -15.71 -35.10 -2.36
N PHE A 182 -16.24 -33.88 -2.48
CA PHE A 182 -16.54 -33.29 -3.77
C PHE A 182 -15.27 -32.81 -4.48
N SER A 183 -15.27 -32.83 -5.81
CA SER A 183 -14.12 -32.36 -6.59
C SER A 183 -13.89 -30.86 -6.35
N LYS A 184 -12.63 -30.41 -6.51
CA LYS A 184 -12.25 -29.01 -6.35
C LYS A 184 -13.05 -28.08 -7.26
N GLU A 185 -13.23 -28.48 -8.52
CA GLU A 185 -13.98 -27.71 -9.52
C GLU A 185 -15.46 -27.57 -9.15
N TYR A 186 -16.10 -28.68 -8.72
CA TYR A 186 -17.48 -28.66 -8.25
C TYR A 186 -17.63 -27.78 -7.00
N SER A 187 -16.74 -27.92 -6.02
CA SER A 187 -16.76 -27.18 -4.78
C SER A 187 -16.64 -25.68 -4.99
N GLN A 188 -15.73 -25.27 -5.88
CA GLN A 188 -15.57 -23.85 -6.25
C GLN A 188 -16.82 -23.31 -6.93
N LYS A 189 -17.37 -24.04 -7.91
CA LYS A 189 -18.58 -23.63 -8.61
C LYS A 189 -19.79 -23.52 -7.68
N MET A 190 -19.98 -24.46 -6.76
CA MET A 190 -21.09 -24.45 -5.83
C MET A 190 -20.94 -23.41 -4.72
N ALA A 191 -19.73 -23.15 -4.24
CA ALA A 191 -19.49 -22.10 -3.25
C ALA A 191 -19.85 -20.71 -3.81
N HIS A 192 -19.72 -20.50 -5.12
CA HIS A 192 -20.12 -19.25 -5.79
C HIS A 192 -21.62 -19.18 -6.10
N PHE A 193 -22.39 -20.23 -5.80
CA PHE A 193 -23.84 -20.27 -6.01
C PHE A 193 -24.57 -20.32 -4.67
N PRO A 194 -25.39 -19.37 -4.31
CA PRO A 194 -25.93 -18.16 -4.96
C PRO A 194 -25.28 -16.88 -4.41
N SER A 195 -24.08 -16.60 -4.78
CA SER A 195 -23.46 -15.35 -4.33
C SER A 195 -24.23 -14.14 -4.86
N LYS A 196 -24.66 -13.28 -3.94
CA LYS A 196 -25.16 -11.97 -4.35
C LYS A 196 -24.05 -11.25 -5.07
N PRO A 197 -24.35 -10.57 -6.20
CA PRO A 197 -23.32 -10.04 -7.06
C PRO A 197 -22.43 -9.01 -6.34
N VAL A 198 -21.17 -8.99 -6.69
CA VAL A 198 -20.29 -7.84 -6.46
C VAL A 198 -20.96 -6.65 -7.14
N PHE A 199 -21.24 -5.60 -6.41
CA PHE A 199 -21.96 -4.45 -6.95
C PHE A 199 -20.99 -3.59 -7.78
N PHE A 200 -21.27 -3.50 -9.07
CA PHE A 200 -20.66 -2.54 -9.97
C PHE A 200 -21.54 -1.27 -10.02
N GLY A 201 -20.93 -0.10 -9.87
CA GLY A 201 -21.60 1.15 -10.17
C GLY A 201 -21.94 1.26 -11.65
N GLU A 202 -22.93 2.08 -12.01
CA GLU A 202 -23.49 2.20 -13.36
C GLU A 202 -22.49 2.68 -14.44
N ARG A 203 -21.21 2.85 -14.14
CA ARG A 203 -20.17 3.27 -15.09
C ARG A 203 -18.95 2.38 -15.00
N LEU A 204 -18.85 1.42 -15.83
CA LEU A 204 -17.63 0.84 -16.37
C LEU A 204 -17.51 1.23 -17.83
#